data_5ee58f8ec71f4660d0c06f0a7d9aafc4
#
_entry.id   5ee58f8ec71f4660d0c06f0a7d9aafc4
#
_cell.length_a   1.000
_cell.length_b   1.000
_cell.length_c   1.000
_cell.angle_alpha   90.00
_cell.angle_beta   90.00
_cell.angle_gamma   90.00
#
_symmetry.space_group_name_H-M   'P 1'
#
loop_
_entity.id
_entity.type
_entity.pdbx_description
1 polymer ?
#
loop_
_entity_poly.entity_id
_entity_poly.type
_entity_poly.pdbx_seq_one_letter_code
_entity_poly.pdbx_strand_id
1 'polypeptide(L)'
;MSDLSHIRNFSIIAHIDHGKSTLADRFIQMCGGLSDREMEAQVLDSMDLERERGITIKAHSVTLHYKAQDGKTYQLNFIDTPGHVDFTYEVSRSLAACEGALLVVDAGQGVEAQSVANCYTAIEQGLEVMPVLNKMDLPQAEPERVKEEIESIIGIDATDAVACSAKSGMGVLEVLERLVTAIPAPEGEIEAPLQALIIDSWFDNYLGVVSLVRVKNGRVKKGDKILVKSTGKVHQVDSVGVFTPKHTETVDLKAGEVGFIIAGIKDIHGAPVGDTLTLNNTPDVEVLPGFKRVKPQVYAGLFPVSSDDFEDFRDALQKLTLNDSSLQYEPESSEALGFGFRCGFLGMLHMEIIQERLEREYDLDLITTAPTVVFEIVQKNGEIIYVDNPSKLPDLASIQEMREPICRATILVPKDHLGNVITLCIEKRGVQRDMHFLSGQVQVVYDLPMNEVVLDFFDRLKSTSRGYASLDYSFDRFEPSNLVRLDVLINGEKVDALALIVHRDNAPYKGRQLVEXMKELIPRQMFDVAIQAAIGGQIIARSTVKALRKNVLAKCYGGDVSRKRKLLEKQKAGKKRMKQVGSVEIPQEAFLAVLKVDS
;
A
#
# COMPACT_ATOMS: atom_id res chain seq x y z
N MET A 1 -8.74 41.40 10.05
CA MET A 1 -7.83 40.27 10.30
C MET A 1 -8.55 38.97 10.07
N SER A 2 -8.12 38.21 9.08
CA SER A 2 -8.68 36.86 8.90
C SER A 2 -8.20 36.01 10.04
N ASP A 3 -9.11 35.31 10.62
CA ASP A 3 -8.90 34.64 11.89
C ASP A 3 -8.71 33.14 11.65
N LEU A 4 -7.48 32.66 11.88
CA LEU A 4 -7.17 31.24 11.76
C LEU A 4 -7.85 30.42 12.85
N SER A 5 -8.38 31.05 13.89
CA SER A 5 -9.03 30.32 15.00
C SER A 5 -10.25 29.51 14.57
N HIS A 6 -10.81 29.80 13.39
CA HIS A 6 -11.97 29.06 12.86
C HIS A 6 -11.58 27.81 12.06
N ILE A 7 -10.28 27.55 11.87
CA ILE A 7 -9.82 26.44 11.02
C ILE A 7 -9.42 25.26 11.90
N ARG A 8 -9.80 24.05 11.49
CA ARG A 8 -9.34 22.81 12.12
C ARG A 8 -8.87 21.86 11.03
N ASN A 9 -7.57 21.57 11.06
CA ASN A 9 -6.95 20.65 10.09
C ASN A 9 -6.71 19.32 10.80
N PHE A 10 -7.31 18.26 10.31
CA PHE A 10 -7.23 16.98 10.98
C PHE A 10 -7.25 15.81 10.00
N SER A 11 -6.75 14.69 10.49
CA SER A 11 -6.82 13.42 9.78
C SER A 11 -7.47 12.39 10.69
N ILE A 12 -7.76 11.22 10.15
CA ILE A 12 -8.26 10.10 10.95
C ILE A 12 -7.22 8.98 10.89
N ILE A 13 -6.82 8.50 12.05
CA ILE A 13 -5.97 7.33 12.21
C ILE A 13 -6.88 6.17 12.60
N ALA A 14 -6.93 5.15 11.75
CA ALA A 14 -7.80 3.99 11.99
C ALA A 14 -7.23 2.78 11.28
N HIS A 15 -7.37 1.64 11.93
CA HIS A 15 -7.08 0.37 11.29
C HIS A 15 -8.14 0.06 10.22
N ILE A 16 -7.80 -0.79 9.26
CA ILE A 16 -8.73 -1.23 8.22
C ILE A 16 -9.99 -1.80 8.89
N ASP A 17 -11.16 -1.44 8.40
CA ASP A 17 -12.47 -1.89 8.89
C ASP A 17 -12.85 -1.35 10.26
N HIS A 18 -12.13 -0.37 10.82
CA HIS A 18 -12.55 0.29 12.05
C HIS A 18 -13.53 1.43 11.83
N GLY A 19 -13.85 1.74 10.55
CA GLY A 19 -14.92 2.66 10.21
C GLY A 19 -14.48 4.06 9.82
N LYS A 20 -13.24 4.23 9.39
CA LYS A 20 -12.70 5.54 8.98
C LYS A 20 -13.55 6.19 7.88
N SER A 21 -13.77 5.47 6.79
CA SER A 21 -14.48 6.02 5.63
C SER A 21 -15.95 6.28 5.94
N THR A 22 -16.58 5.42 6.74
CA THR A 22 -17.96 5.62 7.14
C THR A 22 -18.10 6.87 8.00
N LEU A 23 -17.16 7.09 8.93
CA LEU A 23 -17.18 8.28 9.77
C LEU A 23 -16.95 9.54 8.93
N ALA A 24 -16.02 9.50 7.97
CA ALA A 24 -15.79 10.62 7.06
C ALA A 24 -17.05 10.94 6.25
N ASP A 25 -17.75 9.91 5.76
CA ASP A 25 -19.03 10.10 5.05
C ASP A 25 -20.04 10.83 5.93
N ARG A 26 -20.11 10.46 7.22
CA ARG A 26 -21.01 11.14 8.15
C ARG A 26 -20.66 12.62 8.32
N PHE A 27 -19.36 12.93 8.41
CA PHE A 27 -18.93 14.32 8.51
C PHE A 27 -19.37 15.11 7.28
N ILE A 28 -19.18 14.54 6.09
CA ILE A 28 -19.57 15.21 4.83
C ILE A 28 -21.08 15.45 4.82
N GLN A 29 -21.87 14.44 5.19
CA GLN A 29 -23.32 14.53 5.21
C GLN A 29 -23.81 15.59 6.22
N MET A 30 -23.27 15.56 7.44
CA MET A 30 -23.72 16.45 8.50
C MET A 30 -23.30 17.90 8.29
N CYS A 31 -22.20 18.12 7.57
CA CYS A 31 -21.72 19.49 7.29
C CYS A 31 -22.23 20.02 5.95
N GLY A 32 -23.11 19.27 5.26
CA GLY A 32 -23.72 19.75 4.03
C GLY A 32 -22.83 19.77 2.82
N GLY A 33 -21.74 18.99 2.83
CA GLY A 33 -20.80 18.93 1.70
C GLY A 33 -21.41 18.34 0.44
N LEU A 34 -22.33 17.37 0.60
CA LEU A 34 -23.08 16.76 -0.49
C LEU A 34 -24.53 16.61 -0.05
N SER A 35 -25.44 16.67 -1.01
CA SER A 35 -26.85 16.37 -0.74
C SER A 35 -27.03 14.87 -0.53
N ASP A 36 -28.16 14.48 0.05
CA ASP A 36 -28.48 13.06 0.27
C ASP A 36 -28.45 12.27 -1.04
N ARG A 37 -28.83 12.91 -2.14
CA ARG A 37 -28.82 12.24 -3.45
C ARG A 37 -27.39 12.04 -3.99
N GLU A 38 -26.47 12.88 -3.60
CA GLU A 38 -25.08 12.80 -4.04
C GLU A 38 -24.24 11.86 -3.19
N MET A 39 -24.74 11.49 -2.00
CA MET A 39 -23.99 10.62 -1.09
C MET A 39 -23.94 9.20 -1.62
N GLU A 40 -22.73 8.67 -1.68
CA GLU A 40 -22.47 7.26 -1.96
C GLU A 40 -21.61 6.73 -0.84
N ALA A 41 -21.66 5.43 -0.60
CA ALA A 41 -20.81 4.83 0.42
C ALA A 41 -19.35 5.08 0.05
N GLN A 42 -18.55 5.49 1.06
CA GLN A 42 -17.12 5.76 0.89
C GLN A 42 -16.87 6.81 -0.20
N VAL A 43 -17.58 7.92 -0.09
CA VAL A 43 -17.57 8.97 -1.12
C VAL A 43 -16.16 9.55 -1.40
N LEU A 44 -15.27 9.53 -0.40
CA LEU A 44 -13.89 10.01 -0.59
C LEU A 44 -13.01 9.01 -1.32
N ASP A 45 -13.38 7.74 -1.31
CA ASP A 45 -12.61 6.70 -1.99
C ASP A 45 -13.04 6.68 -3.46
N SER A 46 -12.37 7.48 -4.28
CA SER A 46 -12.78 7.73 -5.66
C SER A 46 -12.43 6.60 -6.62
N MET A 47 -11.47 5.76 -6.27
CA MET A 47 -11.08 4.63 -7.11
C MET A 47 -12.01 3.44 -6.89
N ASP A 48 -12.37 2.74 -7.96
CA ASP A 48 -13.19 1.53 -7.86
C ASP A 48 -12.53 0.49 -6.94
N LEU A 49 -11.19 0.37 -7.01
CA LEU A 49 -10.46 -0.57 -6.16
C LEU A 49 -10.55 -0.18 -4.69
N GLU A 50 -10.55 1.12 -4.37
CA GLU A 50 -10.72 1.57 -2.99
C GLU A 50 -12.06 1.12 -2.44
N ARG A 51 -13.12 1.30 -3.22
CA ARG A 51 -14.48 0.93 -2.80
C ARG A 51 -14.63 -0.57 -2.63
N GLU A 52 -14.11 -1.35 -3.59
CA GLU A 52 -14.22 -2.81 -3.56
C GLU A 52 -13.45 -3.43 -2.41
N ARG A 53 -12.26 -2.92 -2.11
CA ARG A 53 -11.42 -3.48 -1.04
C ARG A 53 -11.74 -2.90 0.33
N GLY A 54 -12.52 -1.80 0.37
CA GLY A 54 -12.86 -1.13 1.63
C GLY A 54 -11.65 -0.46 2.28
N ILE A 55 -10.70 0.00 1.49
CA ILE A 55 -9.47 0.66 1.96
C ILE A 55 -9.24 1.95 1.19
N THR A 56 -8.55 2.89 1.82
CA THR A 56 -8.09 4.13 1.18
C THR A 56 -6.69 3.89 0.62
N ILE A 57 -6.53 4.09 -0.69
CA ILE A 57 -5.24 3.89 -1.36
C ILE A 57 -4.49 5.21 -1.47
N LYS A 58 -5.18 6.28 -1.86
CA LYS A 58 -4.58 7.60 -2.01
C LYS A 58 -5.14 8.58 -0.99
N ALA A 59 -4.31 9.54 -0.57
CA ALA A 59 -4.77 10.62 0.30
C ALA A 59 -5.74 11.52 -0.46
N HIS A 60 -6.78 11.95 0.25
CA HIS A 60 -7.79 12.88 -0.26
C HIS A 60 -7.97 13.98 0.76
N SER A 61 -8.48 15.14 0.33
CA SER A 61 -8.83 16.20 1.27
C SER A 61 -10.25 16.66 0.99
N VAL A 62 -10.93 17.13 2.03
CA VAL A 62 -12.24 17.73 1.90
C VAL A 62 -12.33 18.89 2.88
N THR A 63 -12.91 20.00 2.39
CA THR A 63 -13.15 21.19 3.21
C THR A 63 -14.63 21.26 3.51
N LEU A 64 -14.96 21.28 4.79
CA LEU A 64 -16.33 21.29 5.29
C LEU A 64 -16.54 22.51 6.18
N HIS A 65 -17.78 22.95 6.30
CA HIS A 65 -18.15 24.03 7.20
C HIS A 65 -19.11 23.49 8.23
N TYR A 66 -18.74 23.60 9.49
CA TYR A 66 -19.49 23.06 10.61
C TYR A 66 -19.92 24.20 11.54
N LYS A 67 -21.23 24.35 11.73
CA LYS A 67 -21.77 25.29 12.70
C LYS A 67 -21.83 24.61 14.06
N ALA A 68 -20.96 25.02 14.97
CA ALA A 68 -20.84 24.42 16.28
C ALA A 68 -21.89 24.97 17.24
N GLN A 69 -22.03 24.32 18.40
CA GLN A 69 -22.96 24.74 19.43
C GLN A 69 -22.61 26.10 20.04
N ASP A 70 -21.35 26.52 19.92
CA ASP A 70 -20.94 27.86 20.37
C ASP A 70 -21.42 28.99 19.43
N GLY A 71 -22.11 28.64 18.35
CA GLY A 71 -22.62 29.58 17.38
C GLY A 71 -21.65 29.98 16.27
N LYS A 72 -20.41 29.53 16.36
CA LYS A 72 -19.37 29.82 15.36
C LYS A 72 -19.37 28.77 14.26
N THR A 73 -19.02 29.19 13.04
CA THR A 73 -18.84 28.28 11.92
C THR A 73 -17.35 27.99 11.76
N TYR A 74 -16.98 26.71 11.83
CA TYR A 74 -15.60 26.27 11.69
C TYR A 74 -15.39 25.70 10.31
N GLN A 75 -14.21 25.98 9.75
CA GLN A 75 -13.76 25.36 8.51
C GLN A 75 -12.97 24.12 8.90
N LEU A 76 -13.52 22.96 8.57
CA LEU A 76 -12.90 21.66 8.87
C LEU A 76 -12.21 21.15 7.61
N ASN A 77 -10.90 21.05 7.66
CA ASN A 77 -10.11 20.48 6.56
C ASN A 77 -9.73 19.08 6.96
N PHE A 78 -10.37 18.10 6.35
CA PHE A 78 -10.13 16.70 6.63
C PHE A 78 -9.23 16.12 5.55
N ILE A 79 -8.10 15.55 5.96
CA ILE A 79 -7.16 14.89 5.06
C ILE A 79 -7.27 13.39 5.30
N ASP A 80 -7.87 12.68 4.35
CA ASP A 80 -8.06 11.23 4.44
C ASP A 80 -6.75 10.53 4.12
N THR A 81 -6.42 9.49 4.89
CA THR A 81 -5.15 8.76 4.76
C THR A 81 -5.40 7.27 4.61
N PRO A 82 -4.50 6.57 3.90
CA PRO A 82 -4.55 5.11 3.89
C PRO A 82 -4.29 4.52 5.27
N GLY A 83 -4.92 3.39 5.56
CA GLY A 83 -4.74 2.71 6.84
C GLY A 83 -3.88 1.46 6.77
N HIS A 84 -3.43 1.06 5.60
CA HIS A 84 -2.64 -0.16 5.43
C HIS A 84 -1.15 0.12 5.59
N VAL A 85 -0.40 -0.87 6.12
CA VAL A 85 1.03 -0.71 6.39
C VAL A 85 1.83 -0.37 5.12
N ASP A 86 1.41 -0.87 3.95
CA ASP A 86 2.09 -0.56 2.69
C ASP A 86 2.12 0.94 2.39
N PHE A 87 1.16 1.70 2.92
CA PHE A 87 1.01 3.12 2.62
C PHE A 87 1.35 4.01 3.81
N THR A 88 2.20 3.54 4.71
CA THR A 88 2.60 4.28 5.93
C THR A 88 3.17 5.67 5.60
N TYR A 89 3.93 5.79 4.50
CA TYR A 89 4.52 7.07 4.10
C TYR A 89 3.45 8.13 3.77
N GLU A 90 2.31 7.70 3.22
CA GLU A 90 1.20 8.61 2.93
C GLU A 90 0.61 9.21 4.22
N VAL A 91 0.60 8.42 5.28
CA VAL A 91 0.11 8.87 6.59
C VAL A 91 0.98 10.03 7.09
N SER A 92 2.30 9.88 7.02
CA SER A 92 3.22 10.93 7.47
C SER A 92 3.01 12.23 6.69
N ARG A 93 2.82 12.14 5.39
CA ARG A 93 2.57 13.31 4.53
C ARG A 93 1.28 14.02 4.93
N SER A 94 0.21 13.26 5.11
CA SER A 94 -1.10 13.81 5.44
C SER A 94 -1.07 14.47 6.81
N LEU A 95 -0.41 13.84 7.78
CA LEU A 95 -0.30 14.38 9.13
C LEU A 95 0.48 15.69 9.16
N ALA A 96 1.43 15.88 8.23
CA ALA A 96 2.19 17.13 8.14
C ALA A 96 1.31 18.33 7.83
N ALA A 97 0.13 18.11 7.27
CA ALA A 97 -0.84 19.17 6.96
C ALA A 97 -1.76 19.50 8.13
N CYS A 98 -1.69 18.74 9.23
CA CYS A 98 -2.70 18.76 10.28
C CYS A 98 -2.15 19.27 11.60
N GLU A 99 -3.04 19.77 12.46
CA GLU A 99 -2.75 20.08 13.85
C GLU A 99 -3.27 18.98 14.77
N GLY A 100 -4.13 18.09 14.27
CA GLY A 100 -4.64 17.02 15.09
C GLY A 100 -5.07 15.82 14.27
N ALA A 101 -5.36 14.73 14.99
CA ALA A 101 -5.83 13.49 14.38
C ALA A 101 -6.85 12.84 15.29
N LEU A 102 -7.87 12.23 14.68
CA LEU A 102 -8.82 11.40 15.40
C LEU A 102 -8.29 9.97 15.36
N LEU A 103 -8.13 9.38 16.53
CA LEU A 103 -7.80 7.96 16.63
C LEU A 103 -9.12 7.19 16.75
N VAL A 104 -9.52 6.54 15.66
CA VAL A 104 -10.79 5.80 15.63
C VAL A 104 -10.49 4.33 15.88
N VAL A 105 -11.06 3.79 16.95
CA VAL A 105 -10.84 2.42 17.37
C VAL A 105 -12.17 1.70 17.45
N ASP A 106 -12.23 0.49 16.87
CA ASP A 106 -13.38 -0.39 16.98
C ASP A 106 -13.54 -0.79 18.47
N ALA A 107 -14.69 -0.46 19.05
CA ALA A 107 -14.93 -0.68 20.49
C ALA A 107 -14.98 -2.17 20.86
N GLY A 108 -15.09 -3.05 19.88
CA GLY A 108 -15.06 -4.50 20.13
C GLY A 108 -13.69 -5.11 19.91
N GLN A 109 -12.99 -4.69 18.86
CA GLN A 109 -11.69 -5.26 18.52
C GLN A 109 -10.53 -4.63 19.32
N GLY A 110 -10.62 -3.34 19.61
CA GLY A 110 -9.56 -2.67 20.35
C GLY A 110 -8.44 -2.15 19.46
N VAL A 111 -7.33 -1.82 20.10
CA VAL A 111 -6.19 -1.13 19.47
C VAL A 111 -5.40 -2.10 18.58
N GLU A 112 -4.99 -1.61 17.41
CA GLU A 112 -4.20 -2.38 16.44
C GLU A 112 -2.81 -1.76 16.27
N ALA A 113 -1.82 -2.59 15.91
CA ALA A 113 -0.42 -2.15 15.83
C ALA A 113 -0.22 -0.97 14.88
N GLN A 114 -0.91 -0.96 13.74
CA GLN A 114 -0.77 0.12 12.77
C GLN A 114 -1.27 1.44 13.35
N SER A 115 -2.35 1.40 14.12
CA SER A 115 -2.87 2.60 14.78
C SER A 115 -1.87 3.15 15.80
N VAL A 116 -1.21 2.25 16.55
CA VAL A 116 -0.18 2.67 17.50
C VAL A 116 0.96 3.38 16.77
N ALA A 117 1.45 2.79 15.69
CA ALA A 117 2.56 3.36 14.91
C ALA A 117 2.18 4.73 14.34
N ASN A 118 0.99 4.84 13.80
CA ASN A 118 0.52 6.10 13.22
C ASN A 118 0.30 7.17 14.29
N CYS A 119 -0.16 6.78 15.47
CA CYS A 119 -0.29 7.71 16.59
C CYS A 119 1.07 8.26 17.02
N TYR A 120 2.09 7.41 17.10
CA TYR A 120 3.42 7.86 17.43
C TYR A 120 3.95 8.85 16.40
N THR A 121 3.69 8.59 15.10
CA THR A 121 4.06 9.52 14.04
C THR A 121 3.38 10.88 14.25
N ALA A 122 2.08 10.86 14.57
CA ALA A 122 1.33 12.09 14.83
C ALA A 122 1.90 12.85 16.04
N ILE A 123 2.18 12.15 17.13
CA ILE A 123 2.71 12.75 18.35
C ILE A 123 4.09 13.36 18.09
N GLU A 124 4.94 12.67 17.33
CA GLU A 124 6.27 13.19 16.97
C GLU A 124 6.19 14.47 16.14
N GLN A 125 5.13 14.62 15.33
CA GLN A 125 4.90 15.82 14.54
C GLN A 125 4.19 16.92 15.33
N GLY A 126 3.89 16.68 16.60
CA GLY A 126 3.27 17.67 17.47
C GLY A 126 1.76 17.75 17.37
N LEU A 127 1.12 16.75 16.79
CA LEU A 127 -0.34 16.76 16.66
C LEU A 127 -1.02 16.36 17.97
N GLU A 128 -2.22 16.92 18.16
CA GLU A 128 -3.12 16.48 19.22
C GLU A 128 -3.89 15.26 18.72
N VAL A 129 -3.87 14.17 19.49
CA VAL A 129 -4.59 12.94 19.12
C VAL A 129 -5.83 12.82 19.99
N MET A 130 -6.99 12.70 19.34
CA MET A 130 -8.29 12.65 20.00
C MET A 130 -8.91 11.26 19.81
N PRO A 131 -9.05 10.45 20.88
CA PRO A 131 -9.63 9.11 20.73
C PRO A 131 -11.13 9.14 20.45
N VAL A 132 -11.57 8.24 19.57
CA VAL A 132 -12.98 8.01 19.23
C VAL A 132 -13.22 6.51 19.23
N LEU A 133 -14.23 6.06 19.99
CA LEU A 133 -14.63 4.66 20.05
C LEU A 133 -15.80 4.45 19.08
N ASN A 134 -15.59 3.65 18.05
CA ASN A 134 -16.57 3.44 17.00
C ASN A 134 -17.22 2.06 17.16
N LYS A 135 -18.29 1.86 16.42
CA LYS A 135 -19.06 0.60 16.38
C LYS A 135 -19.70 0.28 17.71
N MET A 136 -20.14 1.31 18.42
CA MET A 136 -20.83 1.15 19.71
C MET A 136 -22.19 0.46 19.57
N ASP A 137 -22.73 0.38 18.34
CA ASP A 137 -23.97 -0.33 18.05
C ASP A 137 -23.84 -1.85 18.11
N LEU A 138 -22.61 -2.37 18.06
CA LEU A 138 -22.39 -3.82 18.03
C LEU A 138 -22.42 -4.42 19.44
N PRO A 139 -22.93 -5.66 19.59
CA PRO A 139 -23.03 -6.27 20.93
C PRO A 139 -21.68 -6.54 21.60
N GLN A 140 -20.61 -6.71 20.83
CA GLN A 140 -19.28 -6.98 21.39
C GLN A 140 -18.54 -5.71 21.83
N ALA A 141 -19.16 -4.52 21.73
CA ALA A 141 -18.53 -3.27 22.13
C ALA A 141 -18.23 -3.26 23.63
N GLU A 142 -16.97 -2.95 23.98
CA GLU A 142 -16.50 -2.86 25.36
C GLU A 142 -15.70 -1.56 25.53
N PRO A 143 -16.39 -0.41 25.65
CA PRO A 143 -15.69 0.87 25.62
C PRO A 143 -14.68 1.05 26.75
N GLU A 144 -14.98 0.56 27.96
CA GLU A 144 -14.06 0.74 29.08
C GLU A 144 -12.76 -0.05 28.89
N ARG A 145 -12.87 -1.27 28.34
CA ARG A 145 -11.68 -2.07 28.01
C ARG A 145 -10.81 -1.38 26.96
N VAL A 146 -11.46 -0.85 25.92
CA VAL A 146 -10.73 -0.23 24.80
C VAL A 146 -10.09 1.09 25.27
N LYS A 147 -10.75 1.87 26.13
CA LYS A 147 -10.14 3.07 26.72
C LYS A 147 -8.86 2.70 27.49
N GLU A 148 -8.91 1.63 28.26
CA GLU A 148 -7.76 1.13 28.99
C GLU A 148 -6.63 0.71 28.05
N GLU A 149 -6.97 0.03 26.94
CA GLU A 149 -5.99 -0.33 25.93
C GLU A 149 -5.31 0.89 25.31
N ILE A 150 -6.08 1.91 24.97
CA ILE A 150 -5.52 3.15 24.42
C ILE A 150 -4.53 3.77 25.37
N GLU A 151 -4.90 3.85 26.66
CA GLU A 151 -4.04 4.44 27.68
C GLU A 151 -2.78 3.62 27.93
N SER A 152 -2.90 2.28 28.01
CA SER A 152 -1.76 1.44 28.35
C SER A 152 -0.86 1.15 27.14
N ILE A 153 -1.42 1.00 25.96
CA ILE A 153 -0.64 0.62 24.77
C ILE A 153 -0.06 1.86 24.09
N ILE A 154 -0.88 2.88 23.87
CA ILE A 154 -0.43 4.09 23.17
C ILE A 154 0.12 5.14 24.12
N GLY A 155 -0.47 5.24 25.31
CA GLY A 155 0.00 6.18 26.31
C GLY A 155 -0.68 7.55 26.26
N ILE A 156 -1.83 7.64 25.60
CA ILE A 156 -2.60 8.89 25.57
C ILE A 156 -3.84 8.77 26.47
N ASP A 157 -4.31 9.90 26.96
CA ASP A 157 -5.49 9.95 27.83
C ASP A 157 -6.75 9.65 27.01
N ALA A 158 -7.48 8.60 27.38
CA ALA A 158 -8.73 8.22 26.72
C ALA A 158 -9.96 8.45 27.62
N THR A 159 -9.80 9.20 28.73
CA THR A 159 -10.90 9.46 29.65
C THR A 159 -12.09 10.12 28.94
N ASP A 160 -11.80 11.07 28.05
CA ASP A 160 -12.84 11.83 27.33
C ASP A 160 -13.09 11.29 25.93
N ALA A 161 -12.71 10.04 25.64
CA ALA A 161 -12.95 9.45 24.34
C ALA A 161 -14.44 9.47 23.99
N VAL A 162 -14.76 9.90 22.79
CA VAL A 162 -16.16 10.00 22.34
C VAL A 162 -16.59 8.65 21.79
N ALA A 163 -17.74 8.16 22.24
CA ALA A 163 -18.32 6.92 21.75
C ALA A 163 -19.30 7.23 20.61
N CYS A 164 -19.22 6.47 19.53
CA CYS A 164 -20.10 6.69 18.40
C CYS A 164 -20.34 5.40 17.62
N SER A 165 -21.29 5.48 16.69
CA SER A 165 -21.48 4.48 15.63
C SER A 165 -21.59 5.25 14.31
N ALA A 166 -20.54 5.19 13.52
CA ALA A 166 -20.56 5.85 12.22
C ALA A 166 -21.64 5.26 11.32
N LYS A 167 -21.89 3.96 11.44
CA LYS A 167 -22.92 3.27 10.65
C LYS A 167 -24.32 3.81 10.95
N SER A 168 -24.68 3.98 12.21
CA SER A 168 -26.01 4.47 12.60
C SER A 168 -26.10 5.99 12.72
N GLY A 169 -24.96 6.67 12.82
CA GLY A 169 -24.91 8.11 13.06
C GLY A 169 -24.91 8.51 14.51
N MET A 170 -25.04 7.56 15.43
CA MET A 170 -25.09 7.84 16.87
C MET A 170 -23.75 8.42 17.33
N GLY A 171 -23.79 9.51 18.05
CA GLY A 171 -22.59 10.11 18.66
C GLY A 171 -21.71 10.90 17.71
N VAL A 172 -22.04 10.96 16.41
CA VAL A 172 -21.17 11.67 15.44
C VAL A 172 -21.15 13.17 15.71
N LEU A 173 -22.28 13.76 16.11
CA LEU A 173 -22.33 15.18 16.45
C LEU A 173 -21.37 15.48 17.63
N GLU A 174 -21.32 14.61 18.62
CA GLU A 174 -20.44 14.75 19.76
C GLU A 174 -18.97 14.66 19.33
N VAL A 175 -18.67 13.84 18.31
CA VAL A 175 -17.31 13.79 17.76
C VAL A 175 -16.94 15.15 17.15
N LEU A 176 -17.83 15.74 16.36
CA LEU A 176 -17.57 17.04 15.75
C LEU A 176 -17.41 18.14 16.81
N GLU A 177 -18.26 18.14 17.85
CA GLU A 177 -18.14 19.11 18.93
C GLU A 177 -16.83 18.98 19.68
N ARG A 178 -16.44 17.74 19.97
CA ARG A 178 -15.15 17.50 20.66
C ARG A 178 -13.98 17.90 19.78
N LEU A 179 -14.09 17.66 18.48
CA LEU A 179 -13.04 18.00 17.51
C LEU A 179 -12.70 19.49 17.54
N VAL A 180 -13.72 20.37 17.52
CA VAL A 180 -13.46 21.81 17.47
C VAL A 180 -12.85 22.33 18.77
N THR A 181 -13.04 21.63 19.91
CA THR A 181 -12.42 22.02 21.18
C THR A 181 -11.08 21.36 21.40
N ALA A 182 -10.89 20.12 20.93
CA ALA A 182 -9.67 19.34 21.21
C ALA A 182 -8.55 19.65 20.23
N ILE A 183 -8.87 19.83 18.93
CA ILE A 183 -7.85 20.06 17.91
C ILE A 183 -7.53 21.56 17.89
N PRO A 184 -6.24 21.93 18.01
CA PRO A 184 -5.92 23.37 17.99
C PRO A 184 -6.05 23.98 16.60
N ALA A 185 -6.23 25.28 16.57
CA ALA A 185 -6.23 26.06 15.33
C ALA A 185 -4.82 26.10 14.75
N PRO A 186 -4.67 26.22 13.43
CA PRO A 186 -3.34 26.37 12.83
C PRO A 186 -2.72 27.71 13.20
N GLU A 187 -1.40 27.74 13.20
CA GLU A 187 -0.63 28.97 13.36
C GLU A 187 -0.17 29.44 11.98
N GLY A 188 0.08 30.73 11.85
CA GLY A 188 0.58 31.31 10.61
C GLY A 188 0.13 32.75 10.45
N GLU A 189 0.72 33.42 9.47
CA GLU A 189 0.45 34.83 9.19
C GLU A 189 0.04 34.99 7.73
N ILE A 190 -1.16 35.49 7.51
CA ILE A 190 -1.73 35.67 6.15
C ILE A 190 -0.95 36.71 5.36
N GLU A 191 -0.49 37.77 6.03
CA GLU A 191 0.20 38.86 5.36
C GLU A 191 1.70 38.60 5.15
N ALA A 192 2.23 37.49 5.63
CA ALA A 192 3.61 37.10 5.42
C ALA A 192 3.81 36.59 3.98
N PRO A 193 5.06 36.48 3.52
CA PRO A 193 5.32 35.83 2.23
C PRO A 193 4.76 34.42 2.16
N LEU A 194 4.31 34.00 0.98
CA LEU A 194 3.75 32.67 0.79
C LEU A 194 4.77 31.59 1.13
N GLN A 195 4.33 30.64 1.93
CA GLN A 195 5.10 29.45 2.27
C GLN A 195 4.11 28.30 2.35
N ALA A 196 4.15 27.40 1.37
CA ALA A 196 3.18 26.31 1.28
C ALA A 196 3.93 25.00 1.04
N LEU A 197 3.41 23.94 1.65
CA LEU A 197 3.96 22.59 1.54
C LEU A 197 3.12 21.80 0.56
N ILE A 198 3.77 21.15 -0.43
CA ILE A 198 3.10 20.23 -1.34
C ILE A 198 2.94 18.88 -0.62
N ILE A 199 1.69 18.50 -0.35
CA ILE A 199 1.38 17.25 0.35
C ILE A 199 1.27 16.11 -0.65
N ASP A 200 0.69 16.38 -1.82
CA ASP A 200 0.51 15.39 -2.87
C ASP A 200 0.41 16.10 -4.21
N SER A 201 0.69 15.36 -5.28
CA SER A 201 0.55 15.86 -6.65
C SER A 201 0.09 14.71 -7.52
N TRP A 202 -0.80 15.02 -8.47
CA TRP A 202 -1.25 14.01 -9.42
C TRP A 202 -1.49 14.68 -10.77
N PHE A 203 -1.49 13.87 -11.80
CA PHE A 203 -1.69 14.35 -13.17
C PHE A 203 -3.16 14.17 -13.57
N ASP A 204 -3.75 15.23 -14.07
CA ASP A 204 -5.08 15.23 -14.65
C ASP A 204 -4.95 15.52 -16.15
N ASN A 205 -5.60 14.71 -16.98
CA ASN A 205 -5.46 14.81 -18.43
C ASN A 205 -5.86 16.18 -19.00
N TYR A 206 -6.75 16.89 -18.31
CA TYR A 206 -7.25 18.19 -18.76
C TYR A 206 -6.56 19.36 -18.07
N LEU A 207 -6.19 19.20 -16.81
CA LEU A 207 -5.72 20.29 -15.97
C LEU A 207 -4.19 20.34 -15.83
N GLY A 208 -3.51 19.25 -16.23
CA GLY A 208 -2.10 19.09 -15.94
C GLY A 208 -1.90 18.61 -14.52
N VAL A 209 -0.83 19.03 -13.89
CA VAL A 209 -0.54 18.61 -12.52
C VAL A 209 -1.40 19.41 -11.56
N VAL A 210 -2.09 18.69 -10.67
CA VAL A 210 -2.84 19.26 -9.55
C VAL A 210 -2.02 19.00 -8.30
N SER A 211 -1.68 20.06 -7.57
CA SER A 211 -0.92 19.94 -6.32
C SER A 211 -1.82 20.21 -5.13
N LEU A 212 -1.88 19.27 -4.20
CA LEU A 212 -2.56 19.48 -2.92
C LEU A 212 -1.56 20.11 -1.97
N VAL A 213 -1.90 21.25 -1.41
CA VAL A 213 -0.97 22.02 -0.59
C VAL A 213 -1.58 22.39 0.75
N ARG A 214 -0.71 22.51 1.77
CA ARG A 214 -1.04 23.17 3.03
C ARG A 214 -0.31 24.51 3.04
N VAL A 215 -1.07 25.59 3.12
CA VAL A 215 -0.49 26.92 3.20
C VAL A 215 -0.11 27.19 4.66
N LYS A 216 1.18 27.39 4.91
CA LYS A 216 1.69 27.71 6.25
C LYS A 216 1.64 29.20 6.53
N ASN A 217 2.05 30.02 5.57
CA ASN A 217 2.05 31.47 5.67
C ASN A 217 1.65 32.08 4.33
N GLY A 218 1.08 33.28 4.38
CA GLY A 218 0.78 34.03 3.17
C GLY A 218 -0.53 33.62 2.52
N ARG A 219 -0.65 33.95 1.26
CA ARG A 219 -1.79 33.56 0.44
C ARG A 219 -1.37 33.41 -1.02
N VAL A 220 -2.14 32.63 -1.76
CA VAL A 220 -1.93 32.42 -3.19
C VAL A 220 -3.27 32.49 -3.91
N LYS A 221 -3.28 33.08 -5.09
CA LYS A 221 -4.50 33.24 -5.89
C LYS A 221 -4.19 33.08 -7.37
N LYS A 222 -5.24 32.94 -8.16
CA LYS A 222 -5.14 32.87 -9.62
C LYS A 222 -4.33 34.06 -10.15
N GLY A 223 -3.40 33.76 -11.06
CA GLY A 223 -2.56 34.78 -11.68
C GLY A 223 -1.23 34.99 -10.99
N ASP A 224 -1.08 34.53 -9.75
CA ASP A 224 0.20 34.64 -9.05
C ASP A 224 1.26 33.79 -9.74
N LYS A 225 2.51 34.25 -9.66
CA LYS A 225 3.65 33.48 -10.15
C LYS A 225 4.30 32.79 -8.96
N ILE A 226 4.20 31.46 -8.93
CA ILE A 226 4.77 30.66 -7.85
C ILE A 226 6.13 30.12 -8.25
N LEU A 227 7.00 30.03 -7.25
CA LEU A 227 8.33 29.42 -7.38
C LEU A 227 8.34 28.10 -6.64
N VAL A 228 8.70 27.03 -7.35
CA VAL A 228 8.90 25.71 -6.75
C VAL A 228 10.35 25.68 -6.29
N LYS A 229 10.58 25.63 -4.98
CA LYS A 229 11.90 25.87 -4.41
C LYS A 229 12.96 24.89 -4.90
N SER A 230 12.65 23.59 -4.98
CA SER A 230 13.64 22.59 -5.36
C SER A 230 14.02 22.65 -6.83
N THR A 231 13.06 22.98 -7.71
CA THR A 231 13.35 23.03 -9.14
C THR A 231 13.84 24.41 -9.59
N GLY A 232 13.54 25.45 -8.83
CA GLY A 232 13.86 26.82 -9.19
C GLY A 232 13.00 27.39 -10.31
N LYS A 233 11.96 26.68 -10.73
CA LYS A 233 11.11 27.09 -11.83
C LYS A 233 9.90 27.88 -11.34
N VAL A 234 9.48 28.84 -12.16
CA VAL A 234 8.35 29.71 -11.89
C VAL A 234 7.18 29.29 -12.78
N HIS A 235 5.99 29.19 -12.17
CA HIS A 235 4.76 28.85 -12.90
C HIS A 235 3.67 29.84 -12.53
N GLN A 236 2.84 30.19 -13.52
CA GLN A 236 1.69 31.06 -13.26
C GLN A 236 0.50 30.21 -12.82
N VAL A 237 -0.14 30.59 -11.73
CA VAL A 237 -1.28 29.86 -11.17
C VAL A 237 -2.50 30.04 -12.07
N ASP A 238 -3.05 28.94 -12.56
CA ASP A 238 -4.29 28.93 -13.35
C ASP A 238 -5.53 28.97 -12.46
N SER A 239 -5.50 28.21 -11.36
CA SER A 239 -6.60 28.22 -10.40
C SER A 239 -6.15 27.69 -9.05
N VAL A 240 -6.88 28.08 -8.02
CA VAL A 240 -6.74 27.52 -6.67
C VAL A 240 -8.14 27.17 -6.16
N GLY A 241 -8.22 26.28 -5.20
CA GLY A 241 -9.50 25.93 -4.63
C GLY A 241 -9.41 24.81 -3.60
N VAL A 242 -10.59 24.29 -3.26
CA VAL A 242 -10.73 23.23 -2.27
C VAL A 242 -11.62 22.13 -2.83
N PHE A 243 -11.62 20.98 -2.16
CA PHE A 243 -12.53 19.88 -2.49
C PHE A 243 -13.64 19.84 -1.44
N THR A 244 -14.92 19.93 -1.87
CA THR A 244 -16.09 20.05 -0.97
C THR A 244 -17.09 18.88 -1.00
N PRO A 245 -16.79 17.64 -1.36
CA PRO A 245 -15.65 16.95 -2.02
C PRO A 245 -15.49 17.27 -3.50
N LYS A 246 -16.39 18.03 -4.09
CA LYS A 246 -16.27 18.46 -5.48
C LYS A 246 -15.14 19.46 -5.63
N HIS A 247 -14.44 19.40 -6.76
CA HIS A 247 -13.43 20.38 -7.14
C HIS A 247 -14.10 21.78 -7.20
N THR A 248 -13.72 22.67 -6.30
CA THR A 248 -14.37 23.97 -6.14
C THR A 248 -13.32 25.06 -6.12
N GLU A 249 -13.34 25.92 -7.14
CA GLU A 249 -12.42 27.05 -7.21
C GLU A 249 -12.77 28.08 -6.14
N THR A 250 -11.74 28.69 -5.56
CA THR A 250 -11.89 29.77 -4.58
C THR A 250 -11.06 30.97 -5.02
N VAL A 251 -11.30 32.11 -4.38
CA VAL A 251 -10.58 33.34 -4.70
C VAL A 251 -9.09 33.19 -4.37
N ASP A 252 -8.79 32.58 -3.23
CA ASP A 252 -7.42 32.36 -2.78
C ASP A 252 -7.34 31.17 -1.85
N LEU A 253 -6.10 30.79 -1.51
CA LEU A 253 -5.80 29.92 -0.38
C LEU A 253 -4.92 30.72 0.57
N LYS A 254 -5.30 30.75 1.84
CA LYS A 254 -4.63 31.55 2.88
C LYS A 254 -3.96 30.66 3.91
N ALA A 255 -3.09 31.26 4.69
CA ALA A 255 -2.41 30.57 5.79
C ALA A 255 -3.40 29.75 6.61
N GLY A 256 -3.05 28.51 6.89
CA GLY A 256 -3.86 27.55 7.64
C GLY A 256 -4.76 26.70 6.77
N GLU A 257 -4.92 26.99 5.50
CA GLU A 257 -5.85 26.27 4.62
C GLU A 257 -5.15 25.15 3.86
N VAL A 258 -5.93 24.15 3.48
CA VAL A 258 -5.51 23.02 2.64
C VAL A 258 -6.35 23.07 1.37
N GLY A 259 -5.70 23.01 0.23
CA GLY A 259 -6.43 23.04 -1.04
C GLY A 259 -5.52 22.71 -2.21
N PHE A 260 -6.05 22.89 -3.42
CA PHE A 260 -5.31 22.57 -4.63
C PHE A 260 -4.79 23.82 -5.33
N ILE A 261 -3.66 23.65 -6.03
CA ILE A 261 -3.11 24.65 -6.94
C ILE A 261 -2.91 23.98 -8.30
N ILE A 262 -3.36 24.66 -9.36
CA ILE A 262 -3.13 24.23 -10.74
C ILE A 262 -2.37 25.36 -11.42
N ALA A 263 -1.21 25.05 -11.99
CA ALA A 263 -0.30 26.08 -12.50
C ALA A 263 0.35 25.70 -13.84
N GLY A 264 -0.33 24.87 -14.64
CA GLY A 264 0.17 24.51 -15.97
C GLY A 264 1.42 23.63 -15.95
N ILE A 265 1.71 23.00 -14.85
CA ILE A 265 2.84 22.07 -14.75
C ILE A 265 2.45 20.78 -15.46
N LYS A 266 3.29 20.29 -16.35
CA LYS A 266 2.96 19.15 -17.22
C LYS A 266 3.51 17.82 -16.73
N ASP A 267 4.38 17.83 -15.73
CA ASP A 267 5.06 16.64 -15.20
C ASP A 267 5.05 16.72 -13.68
N ILE A 268 4.69 15.63 -13.00
CA ILE A 268 4.64 15.63 -11.53
C ILE A 268 6.00 15.91 -10.90
N HIS A 269 7.09 15.65 -11.61
CA HIS A 269 8.44 16.02 -11.14
C HIS A 269 8.65 17.52 -11.06
N GLY A 270 7.78 18.30 -11.71
CA GLY A 270 7.79 19.77 -11.59
C GLY A 270 7.11 20.29 -10.34
N ALA A 271 6.39 19.42 -9.61
CA ALA A 271 5.73 19.76 -8.36
C ALA A 271 5.97 18.61 -7.35
N PRO A 272 7.23 18.41 -6.93
CA PRO A 272 7.56 17.25 -6.09
C PRO A 272 6.85 17.30 -4.73
N VAL A 273 6.37 16.16 -4.29
CA VAL A 273 5.75 16.02 -2.97
C VAL A 273 6.80 16.35 -1.89
N GLY A 274 6.42 17.18 -0.93
CA GLY A 274 7.31 17.62 0.14
C GLY A 274 8.04 18.92 -0.17
N ASP A 275 7.89 19.44 -1.39
CA ASP A 275 8.54 20.69 -1.77
C ASP A 275 7.80 21.90 -1.19
N THR A 276 8.49 23.03 -1.19
CA THR A 276 7.96 24.29 -0.71
C THR A 276 7.66 25.19 -1.89
N LEU A 277 6.49 25.82 -1.86
CA LEU A 277 6.10 26.84 -2.82
C LEU A 277 6.16 28.22 -2.16
N THR A 278 6.65 29.20 -2.92
CA THR A 278 6.56 30.61 -2.54
C THR A 278 6.19 31.42 -3.78
N LEU A 279 6.06 32.73 -3.64
CA LEU A 279 5.87 33.60 -4.80
C LEU A 279 7.23 33.96 -5.41
N ASN A 280 7.23 34.26 -6.70
CA ASN A 280 8.45 34.58 -7.43
C ASN A 280 9.19 35.79 -6.84
N ASN A 281 8.43 36.75 -6.25
CA ASN A 281 9.03 37.96 -5.68
C ASN A 281 9.52 37.79 -4.23
N THR A 282 9.36 36.60 -3.65
CA THR A 282 9.86 36.28 -2.30
C THR A 282 10.67 34.99 -2.31
N PRO A 283 11.76 34.90 -3.13
CA PRO A 283 12.43 33.61 -3.32
C PRO A 283 13.24 33.16 -2.11
N ASP A 284 13.45 34.02 -1.12
CA ASP A 284 14.28 33.70 0.06
C ASP A 284 13.47 33.05 1.19
N VAL A 285 12.20 32.75 0.99
CA VAL A 285 11.38 32.08 1.99
C VAL A 285 12.02 30.74 2.36
N GLU A 286 12.02 30.45 3.65
CA GLU A 286 12.64 29.22 4.18
C GLU A 286 11.92 27.97 3.66
N VAL A 287 12.72 26.97 3.26
CA VAL A 287 12.20 25.68 2.82
C VAL A 287 11.64 24.94 4.02
N LEU A 288 10.42 24.43 3.90
CA LEU A 288 9.80 23.63 4.94
C LEU A 288 10.41 22.22 4.96
N PRO A 289 10.44 21.55 6.12
CA PRO A 289 10.88 20.16 6.14
C PRO A 289 10.05 19.32 5.19
N GLY A 290 10.71 18.61 4.30
CA GLY A 290 10.06 17.73 3.33
C GLY A 290 9.86 16.34 3.88
N PHE A 291 9.60 15.40 2.97
CA PHE A 291 9.33 14.02 3.33
C PHE A 291 10.49 13.14 2.91
N LYS A 292 10.73 12.08 3.69
CA LYS A 292 11.73 11.09 3.33
C LYS A 292 11.30 10.34 2.08
N ARG A 293 12.26 10.09 1.19
CA ARG A 293 12.01 9.29 -0.01
C ARG A 293 11.83 7.83 0.41
N VAL A 294 10.75 7.23 -0.04
CA VAL A 294 10.44 5.84 0.32
C VAL A 294 10.98 4.92 -0.77
N LYS A 295 11.73 3.90 -0.34
CA LYS A 295 12.28 2.92 -1.25
C LYS A 295 11.34 1.73 -1.36
N PRO A 296 11.22 1.12 -2.55
CA PRO A 296 10.43 -0.10 -2.66
C PRO A 296 10.96 -1.21 -1.78
N GLN A 297 10.06 -2.04 -1.28
CA GLN A 297 10.39 -3.17 -0.42
C GLN A 297 10.18 -4.51 -1.11
N VAL A 298 9.29 -4.55 -2.10
CA VAL A 298 8.91 -5.78 -2.81
C VAL A 298 9.13 -5.56 -4.30
N TYR A 299 9.72 -6.54 -4.95
CA TYR A 299 10.01 -6.48 -6.38
C TYR A 299 9.39 -7.68 -7.09
N ALA A 300 8.93 -7.46 -8.31
CA ALA A 300 8.43 -8.54 -9.16
C ALA A 300 8.58 -8.15 -10.62
N GLY A 301 8.73 -9.14 -11.47
CA GLY A 301 8.68 -8.93 -12.91
C GLY A 301 7.25 -8.97 -13.40
N LEU A 302 6.90 -8.03 -14.27
CA LEU A 302 5.60 -7.99 -14.93
C LEU A 302 5.83 -8.10 -16.43
N PHE A 303 5.18 -9.08 -17.06
CA PHE A 303 5.39 -9.39 -18.48
C PHE A 303 4.04 -9.52 -19.17
N PRO A 304 3.88 -8.96 -20.37
CA PRO A 304 2.63 -9.19 -21.10
C PRO A 304 2.56 -10.64 -21.57
N VAL A 305 1.36 -11.20 -21.57
CA VAL A 305 1.15 -12.56 -22.09
C VAL A 305 1.54 -12.62 -23.57
N SER A 306 1.13 -11.60 -24.33
CA SER A 306 1.51 -11.46 -25.75
C SER A 306 2.60 -10.41 -25.91
N SER A 307 3.66 -10.72 -26.61
CA SER A 307 4.75 -9.77 -26.89
C SER A 307 4.26 -8.55 -27.68
N ASP A 308 3.16 -8.68 -28.40
CA ASP A 308 2.55 -7.57 -29.16
C ASP A 308 2.05 -6.45 -28.22
N ASP A 309 1.81 -6.76 -26.96
CA ASP A 309 1.28 -5.81 -25.98
C ASP A 309 2.37 -5.04 -25.24
N PHE A 310 3.65 -5.28 -25.53
CA PHE A 310 4.74 -4.64 -24.77
C PHE A 310 4.68 -3.11 -24.82
N GLU A 311 4.43 -2.54 -25.99
CA GLU A 311 4.37 -1.08 -26.15
C GLU A 311 3.19 -0.48 -25.37
N ASP A 312 2.04 -1.14 -25.42
CA ASP A 312 0.87 -0.72 -24.67
C ASP A 312 1.14 -0.79 -23.17
N PHE A 313 1.85 -1.83 -22.75
CA PHE A 313 2.21 -2.01 -21.34
C PHE A 313 3.17 -0.90 -20.88
N ARG A 314 4.17 -0.58 -21.69
CA ARG A 314 5.10 0.51 -21.37
C ARG A 314 4.35 1.84 -21.21
N ASP A 315 3.44 2.13 -22.15
CA ASP A 315 2.65 3.36 -22.10
C ASP A 315 1.76 3.39 -20.85
N ALA A 316 1.16 2.26 -20.50
CA ALA A 316 0.32 2.17 -19.30
C ALA A 316 1.12 2.43 -18.02
N LEU A 317 2.34 1.87 -17.93
CA LEU A 317 3.20 2.12 -16.76
C LEU A 317 3.58 3.59 -16.66
N GLN A 318 3.89 4.23 -17.77
CA GLN A 318 4.20 5.66 -17.78
C GLN A 318 3.03 6.49 -17.26
N LYS A 319 1.82 6.18 -17.74
CA LYS A 319 0.62 6.89 -17.29
C LYS A 319 0.32 6.63 -15.83
N LEU A 320 0.48 5.39 -15.39
CA LEU A 320 0.20 5.02 -14.00
C LEU A 320 1.15 5.71 -13.04
N THR A 321 2.42 5.84 -13.39
CA THR A 321 3.40 6.51 -12.53
C THR A 321 3.19 8.01 -12.42
N LEU A 322 2.43 8.62 -13.33
CA LEU A 322 2.03 10.02 -13.16
C LEU A 322 1.17 10.20 -11.91
N ASN A 323 0.47 9.16 -11.48
CA ASN A 323 -0.44 9.21 -10.34
C ASN A 323 0.01 8.34 -9.18
N ASP A 324 1.13 7.63 -9.33
CA ASP A 324 1.69 6.82 -8.24
C ASP A 324 3.21 6.96 -8.28
N SER A 325 3.72 7.92 -7.54
CA SER A 325 5.14 8.22 -7.52
C SER A 325 5.96 7.17 -6.77
N SER A 326 5.31 6.30 -6.01
CA SER A 326 6.00 5.26 -5.26
C SER A 326 6.34 4.04 -6.11
N LEU A 327 5.68 3.86 -7.25
CA LEU A 327 5.97 2.76 -8.16
C LEU A 327 7.25 3.05 -8.93
N GLN A 328 8.19 2.11 -8.88
CA GLN A 328 9.42 2.18 -9.68
C GLN A 328 9.42 1.04 -10.67
N TYR A 329 9.95 1.27 -11.85
CA TYR A 329 10.01 0.22 -12.87
C TYR A 329 11.20 0.46 -13.81
N GLU A 330 11.73 -0.63 -14.32
CA GLU A 330 12.81 -0.58 -15.33
C GLU A 330 12.63 -1.75 -16.29
N PRO A 331 13.08 -1.61 -17.53
CA PRO A 331 12.94 -2.71 -18.50
C PRO A 331 13.66 -3.96 -18.03
N GLU A 332 13.07 -5.10 -18.32
CA GLU A 332 13.64 -6.40 -17.98
C GLU A 332 13.35 -7.37 -19.13
N SER A 333 14.29 -8.26 -19.39
CA SER A 333 14.09 -9.33 -20.34
C SER A 333 14.24 -10.68 -19.63
N SER A 334 13.39 -11.61 -20.01
CA SER A 334 13.41 -12.97 -19.50
C SER A 334 13.47 -13.91 -20.69
N GLU A 335 14.32 -14.94 -20.61
CA GLU A 335 14.38 -15.95 -21.66
C GLU A 335 13.03 -16.68 -21.77
N ALA A 336 12.36 -16.89 -20.64
CA ALA A 336 11.08 -17.57 -20.60
C ALA A 336 9.91 -16.68 -21.02
N LEU A 337 9.89 -15.42 -20.58
CA LEU A 337 8.71 -14.56 -20.69
C LEU A 337 8.86 -13.42 -21.70
N GLY A 338 10.05 -13.20 -22.26
CA GLY A 338 10.29 -12.13 -23.20
C GLY A 338 10.55 -10.80 -22.50
N PHE A 339 10.09 -9.71 -23.11
CA PHE A 339 10.32 -8.37 -22.60
C PHE A 339 9.20 -7.94 -21.66
N GLY A 340 9.58 -7.29 -20.57
CA GLY A 340 8.66 -6.76 -19.59
C GLY A 340 9.35 -5.73 -18.72
N PHE A 341 8.89 -5.60 -17.49
CA PHE A 341 9.46 -4.62 -16.55
C PHE A 341 9.65 -5.23 -15.18
N ARG A 342 10.77 -4.89 -14.57
CA ARG A 342 11.00 -5.18 -13.15
C ARG A 342 10.43 -4.01 -12.37
N CYS A 343 9.46 -4.29 -11.51
CA CYS A 343 8.73 -3.26 -10.79
C CYS A 343 9.03 -3.35 -9.30
N GLY A 344 9.16 -2.20 -8.67
CA GLY A 344 9.33 -2.09 -7.22
C GLY A 344 8.09 -1.49 -6.58
N PHE A 345 7.63 -2.12 -5.51
CA PHE A 345 6.39 -1.78 -4.81
C PHE A 345 6.66 -1.55 -3.33
N LEU A 346 5.74 -0.83 -2.69
CA LEU A 346 5.83 -0.58 -1.25
C LEU A 346 5.58 -1.84 -0.42
N GLY A 347 4.77 -2.75 -0.94
CA GLY A 347 4.43 -4.00 -0.28
C GLY A 347 3.54 -4.85 -1.17
N MET A 348 3.03 -5.96 -0.63
CA MET A 348 2.22 -6.89 -1.41
C MET A 348 0.89 -6.30 -1.86
N LEU A 349 0.23 -5.52 -1.00
CA LEU A 349 -1.04 -4.91 -1.38
C LEU A 349 -0.84 -3.91 -2.52
N HIS A 350 0.22 -3.10 -2.44
CA HIS A 350 0.56 -2.14 -3.50
C HIS A 350 0.76 -2.88 -4.83
N MET A 351 1.48 -4.02 -4.79
CA MET A 351 1.71 -4.83 -5.99
C MET A 351 0.38 -5.32 -6.59
N GLU A 352 -0.51 -5.83 -5.75
CA GLU A 352 -1.82 -6.33 -6.21
C GLU A 352 -2.65 -5.21 -6.83
N ILE A 353 -2.64 -4.04 -6.21
CA ILE A 353 -3.40 -2.89 -6.69
C ILE A 353 -2.87 -2.43 -8.05
N ILE A 354 -1.56 -2.31 -8.19
CA ILE A 354 -0.95 -1.90 -9.46
C ILE A 354 -1.29 -2.92 -10.56
N GLN A 355 -1.17 -4.21 -10.25
CA GLN A 355 -1.49 -5.26 -11.21
C GLN A 355 -2.96 -5.17 -11.66
N GLU A 356 -3.87 -5.02 -10.72
CA GLU A 356 -5.29 -4.90 -11.05
C GLU A 356 -5.59 -3.64 -11.87
N ARG A 357 -4.94 -2.52 -11.56
CA ARG A 357 -5.14 -1.29 -12.32
C ARG A 357 -4.65 -1.44 -13.75
N LEU A 358 -3.49 -2.07 -13.94
CA LEU A 358 -2.98 -2.31 -15.28
C LEU A 358 -3.92 -3.21 -16.07
N GLU A 359 -4.49 -4.22 -15.44
CA GLU A 359 -5.41 -5.14 -16.12
C GLU A 359 -6.77 -4.52 -16.41
N ARG A 360 -7.32 -3.76 -15.47
CA ARG A 360 -8.67 -3.18 -15.61
C ARG A 360 -8.69 -1.88 -16.41
N GLU A 361 -7.80 -0.94 -16.05
CA GLU A 361 -7.82 0.40 -16.65
C GLU A 361 -7.18 0.42 -18.02
N TYR A 362 -6.22 -0.47 -18.28
CA TYR A 362 -5.45 -0.47 -19.52
C TYR A 362 -5.64 -1.74 -20.34
N ASP A 363 -6.53 -2.62 -19.89
CA ASP A 363 -6.93 -3.84 -20.61
C ASP A 363 -5.73 -4.71 -21.01
N LEU A 364 -4.84 -4.96 -20.05
CA LEU A 364 -3.64 -5.77 -20.27
C LEU A 364 -3.79 -7.14 -19.63
N ASP A 365 -3.22 -8.16 -20.30
CA ASP A 365 -3.06 -9.50 -19.71
C ASP A 365 -1.59 -9.65 -19.34
N LEU A 366 -1.32 -9.77 -18.03
CA LEU A 366 0.04 -9.78 -17.51
C LEU A 366 0.35 -11.05 -16.74
N ILE A 367 1.61 -11.47 -16.85
CA ILE A 367 2.20 -12.50 -15.98
C ILE A 367 3.03 -11.78 -14.94
N THR A 368 2.80 -12.07 -13.67
CA THR A 368 3.59 -11.54 -12.56
C THR A 368 4.46 -12.65 -11.98
N THR A 369 5.76 -12.39 -11.88
CA THR A 369 6.65 -13.36 -11.23
C THR A 369 6.49 -13.28 -9.71
N ALA A 370 7.03 -14.29 -9.00
CA ALA A 370 6.92 -14.31 -7.54
C ALA A 370 7.58 -13.07 -6.93
N PRO A 371 6.94 -12.44 -5.96
CA PRO A 371 7.53 -11.26 -5.32
C PRO A 371 8.78 -11.65 -4.55
N THR A 372 9.74 -10.73 -4.53
CA THR A 372 11.01 -10.93 -3.84
C THR A 372 11.44 -9.63 -3.17
N VAL A 373 12.53 -9.73 -2.41
CA VAL A 373 13.11 -8.57 -1.71
C VAL A 373 14.49 -8.29 -2.32
N VAL A 374 15.11 -7.20 -1.88
CA VAL A 374 16.47 -6.86 -2.33
C VAL A 374 17.46 -7.58 -1.41
N PHE A 375 18.41 -8.30 -2.02
CA PHE A 375 19.51 -8.95 -1.30
C PHE A 375 20.79 -8.15 -1.52
N GLU A 376 21.61 -8.06 -0.48
CA GLU A 376 22.92 -7.43 -0.56
C GLU A 376 23.96 -8.53 -0.73
N ILE A 377 24.70 -8.47 -1.83
CA ILE A 377 25.66 -9.52 -2.19
C ILE A 377 27.07 -8.95 -2.12
N VAL A 378 27.91 -9.53 -1.28
CA VAL A 378 29.32 -9.19 -1.20
C VAL A 378 30.09 -10.18 -2.09
N GLN A 379 30.73 -9.67 -3.13
CA GLN A 379 31.49 -10.49 -4.07
C GLN A 379 32.91 -10.71 -3.56
N LYS A 380 33.57 -11.75 -4.04
CA LYS A 380 34.94 -12.07 -3.61
C LYS A 380 35.96 -10.97 -3.94
N ASN A 381 35.65 -10.15 -4.96
CA ASN A 381 36.49 -8.99 -5.28
C ASN A 381 36.24 -7.78 -4.35
N GLY A 382 35.36 -7.92 -3.37
CA GLY A 382 35.04 -6.86 -2.42
C GLY A 382 33.89 -5.94 -2.86
N GLU A 383 33.41 -6.08 -4.08
CA GLU A 383 32.31 -5.26 -4.59
C GLU A 383 31.00 -5.69 -3.96
N ILE A 384 30.15 -4.72 -3.58
CA ILE A 384 28.83 -4.98 -3.01
C ILE A 384 27.79 -4.62 -4.08
N ILE A 385 26.92 -5.55 -4.40
CA ILE A 385 25.82 -5.31 -5.34
C ILE A 385 24.50 -5.65 -4.66
N TYR A 386 23.42 -5.10 -5.20
CA TYR A 386 22.06 -5.34 -4.71
C TYR A 386 21.28 -6.07 -5.79
N VAL A 387 20.66 -7.20 -5.40
CA VAL A 387 19.96 -8.07 -6.34
C VAL A 387 18.50 -8.15 -5.93
N ASP A 388 17.60 -7.69 -6.82
CA ASP A 388 16.16 -7.78 -6.59
C ASP A 388 15.48 -8.80 -7.52
N ASN A 389 16.27 -9.46 -8.36
CA ASN A 389 15.79 -10.50 -9.27
C ASN A 389 16.63 -11.76 -9.06
N PRO A 390 16.04 -12.85 -8.55
CA PRO A 390 16.83 -14.05 -8.27
C PRO A 390 17.62 -14.58 -9.46
N SER A 391 17.09 -14.41 -10.70
CA SER A 391 17.80 -14.90 -11.89
C SER A 391 19.08 -14.11 -12.18
N LYS A 392 19.24 -12.93 -11.59
CA LYS A 392 20.43 -12.09 -11.77
C LYS A 392 21.50 -12.31 -10.71
N LEU A 393 21.29 -13.25 -9.81
CA LEU A 393 22.28 -13.56 -8.78
C LEU A 393 23.55 -14.07 -9.43
N PRO A 394 24.74 -13.53 -9.06
CA PRO A 394 26.00 -14.04 -9.62
C PRO A 394 26.24 -15.50 -9.26
N ASP A 395 27.16 -16.14 -9.95
CA ASP A 395 27.58 -17.51 -9.64
C ASP A 395 28.04 -17.60 -8.18
N LEU A 396 27.67 -18.69 -7.50
CA LEU A 396 28.05 -18.91 -6.11
C LEU A 396 29.56 -18.82 -5.91
N ALA A 397 30.33 -19.24 -6.92
CA ALA A 397 31.80 -19.19 -6.85
C ALA A 397 32.35 -17.77 -6.70
N SER A 398 31.62 -16.76 -7.18
CA SER A 398 32.04 -15.35 -7.11
C SER A 398 31.51 -14.62 -5.89
N ILE A 399 30.66 -15.27 -5.08
CA ILE A 399 30.01 -14.64 -3.93
C ILE A 399 30.77 -14.98 -2.65
N GLN A 400 31.18 -13.96 -1.89
CA GLN A 400 31.79 -14.14 -0.58
C GLN A 400 30.70 -14.29 0.49
N GLU A 401 29.64 -13.46 0.42
CA GLU A 401 28.62 -13.42 1.46
C GLU A 401 27.32 -12.92 0.87
N MET A 402 26.20 -13.52 1.26
CA MET A 402 24.86 -13.06 0.93
C MET A 402 24.19 -12.52 2.18
N ARG A 403 23.59 -11.34 2.07
CA ARG A 403 22.90 -10.70 3.18
C ARG A 403 21.44 -10.48 2.81
N GLU A 404 20.56 -10.80 3.73
CA GLU A 404 19.13 -10.60 3.53
C GLU A 404 18.62 -9.41 4.34
N PRO A 405 17.60 -8.73 3.86
CA PRO A 405 17.01 -7.63 4.63
C PRO A 405 16.22 -8.16 5.82
N ILE A 406 16.42 -7.53 6.96
CA ILE A 406 15.74 -7.87 8.21
C ILE A 406 14.82 -6.70 8.56
N CYS A 407 13.56 -6.99 8.89
CA CYS A 407 12.65 -5.97 9.38
C CYS A 407 12.44 -6.11 10.88
N ARG A 408 12.13 -4.98 11.49
CA ARG A 408 11.68 -4.94 12.88
C ARG A 408 10.16 -4.94 12.85
N ALA A 409 9.55 -6.01 13.35
CA ALA A 409 8.10 -6.20 13.32
C ALA A 409 7.53 -6.08 14.72
N THR A 410 6.48 -5.29 14.87
CA THR A 410 5.73 -5.16 16.12
C THR A 410 4.36 -5.77 15.91
N ILE A 411 4.03 -6.77 16.74
CA ILE A 411 2.76 -7.49 16.65
C ILE A 411 1.98 -7.26 17.95
N LEU A 412 0.72 -6.85 17.80
CA LEU A 412 -0.22 -6.80 18.92
C LEU A 412 -1.18 -7.98 18.78
N VAL A 413 -1.33 -8.75 19.83
CA VAL A 413 -2.16 -9.96 19.81
C VAL A 413 -2.77 -10.19 21.19
N PRO A 414 -4.05 -10.64 21.27
CA PRO A 414 -4.61 -11.04 22.55
C PRO A 414 -3.85 -12.22 23.16
N LYS A 415 -3.80 -12.29 24.48
CA LYS A 415 -3.06 -13.34 25.21
C LYS A 415 -3.42 -14.75 24.73
N ASP A 416 -4.69 -14.98 24.41
CA ASP A 416 -5.17 -16.32 24.03
C ASP A 416 -4.55 -16.83 22.74
N HIS A 417 -4.05 -15.93 21.89
CA HIS A 417 -3.46 -16.29 20.61
C HIS A 417 -1.95 -16.11 20.56
N LEU A 418 -1.34 -15.76 21.69
CA LEU A 418 0.10 -15.45 21.73
C LEU A 418 0.95 -16.66 21.32
N GLY A 419 0.60 -17.85 21.81
CA GLY A 419 1.37 -19.06 21.51
C GLY A 419 1.42 -19.37 20.03
N ASN A 420 0.30 -19.22 19.34
CA ASN A 420 0.22 -19.45 17.89
C ASN A 420 1.07 -18.44 17.12
N VAL A 421 1.07 -17.20 17.56
CA VAL A 421 1.86 -16.14 16.90
C VAL A 421 3.35 -16.38 17.11
N ILE A 422 3.76 -16.77 18.32
CA ILE A 422 5.17 -17.07 18.59
C ILE A 422 5.63 -18.25 17.71
N THR A 423 4.81 -19.30 17.60
CA THR A 423 5.12 -20.44 16.75
C THR A 423 5.32 -20.01 15.29
N LEU A 424 4.44 -19.15 14.80
CA LEU A 424 4.55 -18.64 13.43
C LEU A 424 5.85 -17.85 13.24
N CYS A 425 6.20 -17.00 14.19
CA CYS A 425 7.42 -16.18 14.09
C CYS A 425 8.68 -17.06 14.10
N ILE A 426 8.69 -18.11 14.91
CA ILE A 426 9.81 -19.07 14.95
C ILE A 426 9.92 -19.80 13.60
N GLU A 427 8.78 -20.23 13.07
CA GLU A 427 8.72 -20.90 11.76
C GLU A 427 9.30 -20.01 10.65
N LYS A 428 9.12 -18.69 10.76
CA LYS A 428 9.61 -17.72 9.78
C LYS A 428 11.02 -17.19 10.11
N ARG A 429 11.76 -17.91 10.92
CA ARG A 429 13.15 -17.59 11.30
C ARG A 429 13.26 -16.28 12.08
N GLY A 430 12.21 -15.92 12.83
CA GLY A 430 12.21 -14.70 13.61
C GLY A 430 13.02 -14.81 14.89
N VAL A 431 13.58 -13.67 15.33
CA VAL A 431 14.30 -13.54 16.60
C VAL A 431 13.52 -12.56 17.47
N GLN A 432 13.05 -13.04 18.61
CA GLN A 432 12.28 -12.19 19.54
C GLN A 432 13.19 -11.15 20.18
N ARG A 433 12.78 -9.88 20.13
CA ARG A 433 13.51 -8.77 20.73
C ARG A 433 12.87 -8.30 22.04
N ASP A 434 11.56 -8.35 22.10
CA ASP A 434 10.85 -7.78 23.25
C ASP A 434 9.46 -8.38 23.36
N MET A 435 8.88 -8.28 24.56
CA MET A 435 7.51 -8.73 24.81
C MET A 435 6.97 -7.96 26.00
N HIS A 436 5.82 -7.32 25.83
CA HIS A 436 5.15 -6.55 26.87
C HIS A 436 3.69 -6.98 26.98
N PHE A 437 3.26 -7.25 28.19
CA PHE A 437 1.85 -7.57 28.47
C PHE A 437 1.14 -6.26 28.83
N LEU A 438 0.13 -5.90 28.01
CA LEU A 438 -0.55 -4.61 28.08
C LEU A 438 -2.07 -4.84 28.05
N SER A 439 -2.71 -4.70 29.23
CA SER A 439 -4.18 -4.62 29.31
C SER A 439 -4.93 -5.67 28.47
N GLY A 440 -4.55 -6.94 28.58
CA GLY A 440 -5.21 -8.02 27.86
C GLY A 440 -4.63 -8.33 26.49
N GLN A 441 -3.77 -7.47 25.99
CA GLN A 441 -3.02 -7.72 24.76
C GLN A 441 -1.55 -7.90 25.07
N VAL A 442 -0.82 -8.49 24.13
CA VAL A 442 0.62 -8.65 24.22
C VAL A 442 1.24 -7.96 23.01
N GLN A 443 2.24 -7.12 23.28
CA GLN A 443 3.03 -6.51 22.22
C GLN A 443 4.32 -7.31 22.08
N VAL A 444 4.54 -7.90 20.92
CA VAL A 444 5.72 -8.72 20.66
C VAL A 444 6.54 -8.05 19.57
N VAL A 445 7.84 -7.89 19.80
CA VAL A 445 8.73 -7.32 18.80
C VAL A 445 9.69 -8.41 18.32
N TYR A 446 9.69 -8.64 17.01
CA TYR A 446 10.54 -9.64 16.36
C TYR A 446 11.39 -9.00 15.28
N ASP A 447 12.61 -9.52 15.12
CA ASP A 447 13.37 -9.31 13.89
C ASP A 447 13.02 -10.47 12.97
N LEU A 448 12.48 -10.13 11.80
CA LEU A 448 12.03 -11.13 10.82
C LEU A 448 12.73 -10.89 9.48
N PRO A 449 13.18 -11.96 8.81
CA PRO A 449 13.66 -11.77 7.43
C PRO A 449 12.54 -11.26 6.54
N MET A 450 12.79 -10.20 5.80
CA MET A 450 11.76 -9.62 4.95
C MET A 450 11.29 -10.60 3.87
N ASN A 451 12.17 -11.46 3.42
CA ASN A 451 11.81 -12.47 2.44
C ASN A 451 10.72 -13.42 2.95
N GLU A 452 10.65 -13.64 4.26
CA GLU A 452 9.59 -14.44 4.87
C GLU A 452 8.31 -13.62 5.07
N VAL A 453 8.45 -12.32 5.31
CA VAL A 453 7.31 -11.44 5.61
C VAL A 453 6.50 -11.13 4.35
N VAL A 454 7.17 -10.88 3.21
CA VAL A 454 6.48 -10.37 2.03
C VAL A 454 5.62 -11.42 1.32
N LEU A 455 5.77 -12.69 1.63
CA LEU A 455 4.99 -13.74 0.96
C LEU A 455 3.62 -13.90 1.60
N ASP A 456 3.54 -14.61 2.72
CA ASP A 456 2.25 -14.98 3.31
C ASP A 456 2.13 -14.67 4.81
N PHE A 457 3.14 -14.01 5.38
CA PHE A 457 3.19 -13.83 6.83
C PHE A 457 1.95 -13.12 7.38
N PHE A 458 1.53 -12.03 6.73
CA PHE A 458 0.37 -11.27 7.21
C PHE A 458 -0.90 -12.13 7.21
N ASP A 459 -1.12 -12.88 6.15
CA ASP A 459 -2.30 -13.74 6.03
C ASP A 459 -2.26 -14.84 7.08
N ARG A 460 -1.10 -15.44 7.31
CA ARG A 460 -0.96 -16.49 8.31
C ARG A 460 -1.09 -15.93 9.72
N LEU A 461 -0.59 -14.72 9.96
CA LEU A 461 -0.77 -14.05 11.24
C LEU A 461 -2.26 -13.87 11.56
N LYS A 462 -3.02 -13.42 10.57
CA LYS A 462 -4.47 -13.23 10.74
C LYS A 462 -5.17 -14.56 10.97
N SER A 463 -4.84 -15.59 10.20
CA SER A 463 -5.53 -16.89 10.33
C SER A 463 -5.21 -17.58 11.66
N THR A 464 -3.95 -17.53 12.13
CA THR A 464 -3.56 -18.18 13.38
C THR A 464 -4.13 -17.48 14.61
N SER A 465 -4.47 -16.21 14.49
CA SER A 465 -5.02 -15.40 15.58
C SER A 465 -6.52 -15.14 15.44
N ARG A 466 -7.18 -15.78 14.50
CA ARG A 466 -8.61 -15.58 14.20
C ARG A 466 -8.92 -14.11 13.88
N GLY A 467 -8.00 -13.44 13.22
CA GLY A 467 -8.15 -12.06 12.81
C GLY A 467 -7.79 -11.03 13.86
N TYR A 468 -7.36 -11.45 15.04
CA TYR A 468 -7.13 -10.52 16.15
C TYR A 468 -5.72 -9.91 16.17
N ALA A 469 -4.73 -10.57 15.57
CA ALA A 469 -3.37 -10.02 15.58
C ALA A 469 -3.22 -8.92 14.54
N SER A 470 -2.41 -7.93 14.87
CA SER A 470 -2.07 -6.85 13.94
C SER A 470 -0.57 -6.69 13.88
N LEU A 471 -0.10 -6.12 12.75
CA LEU A 471 1.32 -6.07 12.42
C LEU A 471 1.70 -4.69 11.90
N ASP A 472 2.81 -4.18 12.44
CA ASP A 472 3.53 -3.06 11.84
C ASP A 472 4.98 -3.47 11.69
N TYR A 473 5.61 -3.11 10.58
CA TYR A 473 7.02 -3.47 10.36
C TYR A 473 7.72 -2.41 9.54
N SER A 474 9.03 -2.37 9.68
CA SER A 474 9.88 -1.48 8.91
C SER A 474 11.24 -2.15 8.69
N PHE A 475 11.88 -1.84 7.57
CA PHE A 475 13.22 -2.32 7.30
C PHE A 475 14.18 -1.84 8.39
N ASP A 476 15.04 -2.76 8.86
CA ASP A 476 16.03 -2.43 9.90
C ASP A 476 17.46 -2.47 9.35
N ARG A 477 17.86 -3.62 8.80
CA ARG A 477 19.26 -3.82 8.38
C ARG A 477 19.38 -5.03 7.47
N PHE A 478 20.56 -5.19 6.87
CA PHE A 478 20.94 -6.43 6.18
C PHE A 478 21.77 -7.30 7.11
N GLU A 479 21.55 -8.61 7.06
CA GLU A 479 22.32 -9.59 7.84
C GLU A 479 22.79 -10.74 6.96
N PRO A 480 24.02 -11.24 7.17
CA PRO A 480 24.47 -12.45 6.48
C PRO A 480 23.53 -13.62 6.77
N SER A 481 23.28 -14.41 5.75
CA SER A 481 22.42 -15.59 5.89
C SER A 481 22.84 -16.64 4.89
N ASN A 482 22.57 -17.90 5.23
CA ASN A 482 22.89 -19.02 4.37
C ASN A 482 21.77 -19.21 3.33
N LEU A 483 21.90 -18.48 2.22
CA LEU A 483 20.88 -18.42 1.18
C LEU A 483 21.36 -19.17 -0.07
N VAL A 484 20.40 -19.72 -0.80
CA VAL A 484 20.65 -20.38 -2.08
C VAL A 484 19.62 -19.96 -3.10
N ARG A 485 19.99 -20.04 -4.38
CA ARG A 485 19.01 -19.86 -5.45
C ARG A 485 18.43 -21.21 -5.81
N LEU A 486 17.11 -21.28 -5.75
CA LEU A 486 16.35 -22.46 -6.14
C LEU A 486 15.89 -22.23 -7.59
N ASP A 487 16.38 -23.05 -8.51
CA ASP A 487 16.00 -23.00 -9.91
C ASP A 487 14.90 -24.00 -10.20
N VAL A 488 14.02 -23.64 -11.13
CA VAL A 488 12.97 -24.54 -11.62
C VAL A 488 13.26 -24.87 -13.07
N LEU A 489 13.28 -26.18 -13.39
CA LEU A 489 13.48 -26.65 -14.76
C LEU A 489 12.19 -27.30 -15.24
N ILE A 490 11.81 -26.99 -16.46
CA ILE A 490 10.65 -27.60 -17.11
C ILE A 490 11.17 -28.31 -18.37
N ASN A 491 11.01 -29.61 -18.40
CA ASN A 491 11.55 -30.46 -19.45
C ASN A 491 13.04 -30.23 -19.67
N GLY A 492 13.78 -30.11 -18.56
CA GLY A 492 15.22 -29.98 -18.55
C GLY A 492 15.74 -28.54 -18.81
N GLU A 493 14.86 -27.59 -19.09
CA GLU A 493 15.25 -26.21 -19.36
C GLU A 493 14.95 -25.33 -18.17
N LYS A 494 15.95 -24.58 -17.71
CA LYS A 494 15.81 -23.64 -16.60
C LYS A 494 14.88 -22.51 -16.99
N VAL A 495 13.91 -22.21 -16.13
CA VAL A 495 12.96 -21.10 -16.34
C VAL A 495 13.36 -19.96 -15.41
N ASP A 496 13.94 -18.91 -15.96
CA ASP A 496 14.50 -17.82 -15.16
C ASP A 496 13.44 -17.10 -14.33
N ALA A 497 12.23 -17.00 -14.84
CA ALA A 497 11.14 -16.31 -14.14
C ALA A 497 10.62 -17.06 -12.91
N LEU A 498 11.03 -18.32 -12.73
CA LEU A 498 10.62 -19.15 -11.60
C LEU A 498 11.72 -19.29 -10.54
N ALA A 499 12.87 -18.66 -10.73
CA ALA A 499 13.97 -18.72 -9.77
C ALA A 499 13.58 -18.03 -8.46
N LEU A 500 14.01 -18.61 -7.34
CA LEU A 500 13.75 -18.08 -6.00
C LEU A 500 15.04 -18.05 -5.20
N ILE A 501 15.16 -17.13 -4.27
CA ILE A 501 16.21 -17.14 -3.25
C ILE A 501 15.57 -17.55 -1.94
N VAL A 502 16.07 -18.63 -1.35
CA VAL A 502 15.51 -19.21 -0.13
C VAL A 502 16.65 -19.57 0.83
N HIS A 503 16.30 -19.73 2.11
CA HIS A 503 17.25 -20.20 3.09
C HIS A 503 17.61 -21.66 2.78
N ARG A 504 18.90 -22.00 2.88
CA ARG A 504 19.40 -23.34 2.51
C ARG A 504 18.67 -24.46 3.26
N ASP A 505 18.40 -24.26 4.55
CA ASP A 505 17.74 -25.27 5.38
C ASP A 505 16.31 -25.57 4.91
N ASN A 506 15.64 -24.59 4.29
CA ASN A 506 14.27 -24.74 3.82
C ASN A 506 14.20 -25.17 2.35
N ALA A 507 15.31 -25.17 1.65
CA ALA A 507 15.31 -25.37 0.20
C ALA A 507 14.75 -26.73 -0.23
N PRO A 508 15.14 -27.88 0.39
CA PRO A 508 14.55 -29.15 -0.02
C PRO A 508 13.04 -29.20 0.17
N TYR A 509 12.55 -28.71 1.29
CA TYR A 509 11.11 -28.69 1.59
C TYR A 509 10.38 -27.78 0.58
N LYS A 510 10.88 -26.57 0.38
CA LYS A 510 10.26 -25.63 -0.57
C LYS A 510 10.32 -26.15 -2.00
N GLY A 511 11.41 -26.82 -2.37
CA GLY A 511 11.53 -27.40 -3.69
C GLY A 511 10.49 -28.48 -3.95
N ARG A 512 10.31 -29.38 -2.99
CA ARG A 512 9.29 -30.45 -3.11
C ARG A 512 7.89 -29.88 -3.20
N GLN A 513 7.59 -28.91 -2.34
CA GLN A 513 6.26 -28.27 -2.33
C GLN A 513 6.01 -27.51 -3.63
N LEU A 514 7.01 -26.81 -4.13
CA LEU A 514 6.89 -26.00 -5.34
C LEU A 514 6.61 -26.89 -6.56
N VAL A 515 7.34 -27.98 -6.75
CA VAL A 515 7.11 -28.85 -7.91
C VAL A 515 5.73 -29.52 -7.84
N GLU A 516 5.22 -29.83 -6.66
CA GLU A 516 3.86 -30.35 -6.50
C GLU A 516 2.81 -29.30 -6.87
N UNK A 517 3.05 -28.13 -6.47
CA UNK A 517 2.36 -27.24 -6.75
C UNK A 517 2.24 -26.99 -8.01
N MET A 518 3.15 -26.86 -8.67
CA MET A 518 3.21 -26.61 -10.10
C MET A 518 2.60 -27.76 -10.91
N LYS A 519 2.80 -28.96 -10.48
CA LYS A 519 2.19 -30.13 -11.12
C LYS A 519 0.66 -30.02 -11.17
N GLU A 520 0.06 -29.52 -10.11
CA GLU A 520 -1.38 -29.36 -10.04
C GLU A 520 -1.87 -28.21 -10.95
N LEU A 521 -1.04 -27.19 -11.14
CA LEU A 521 -1.42 -26.00 -11.88
C LEU A 521 -1.17 -26.12 -13.39
N ILE A 522 -0.13 -26.83 -13.80
CA ILE A 522 0.20 -26.96 -15.23
C ILE A 522 -0.74 -28.00 -15.85
N PRO A 523 -1.47 -27.64 -16.91
CA PRO A 523 -2.43 -28.56 -17.51
C PRO A 523 -1.71 -29.67 -18.29
N ARG A 524 -2.40 -30.80 -18.43
CA ARG A 524 -1.92 -31.90 -19.25
C ARG A 524 -1.81 -31.45 -20.71
N GLN A 525 -0.74 -31.87 -21.34
CA GLN A 525 -0.46 -31.56 -22.76
C GLN A 525 -0.22 -32.85 -23.50
N MET A 526 0.15 -32.76 -24.76
CA MET A 526 0.31 -33.94 -25.61
C MET A 526 1.58 -34.77 -25.30
N PHE A 527 2.38 -34.27 -24.37
CA PHE A 527 3.61 -34.90 -23.92
C PHE A 527 3.73 -34.75 -22.42
N ASP A 528 4.56 -35.58 -21.80
CA ASP A 528 4.85 -35.49 -20.35
C ASP A 528 5.62 -34.20 -20.09
N VAL A 529 5.28 -33.50 -18.99
CA VAL A 529 5.98 -32.29 -18.55
C VAL A 529 6.72 -32.61 -17.26
N ALA A 530 8.04 -32.65 -17.31
CA ALA A 530 8.89 -32.89 -16.12
C ALA A 530 9.15 -31.53 -15.45
N ILE A 531 8.87 -31.46 -14.15
CA ILE A 531 9.10 -30.27 -13.33
C ILE A 531 10.15 -30.62 -12.29
N GLN A 532 11.26 -29.90 -12.26
CA GLN A 532 12.36 -30.16 -11.34
C GLN A 532 12.75 -28.90 -10.61
N ALA A 533 13.15 -29.03 -9.34
CA ALA A 533 13.76 -27.96 -8.57
C ALA A 533 15.23 -28.33 -8.35
N ALA A 534 16.11 -27.35 -8.49
CA ALA A 534 17.55 -27.59 -8.43
C ALA A 534 18.28 -26.46 -7.69
N ILE A 535 19.38 -26.83 -7.06
CA ILE A 535 20.31 -25.86 -6.44
C ILE A 535 21.67 -26.10 -7.09
N GLY A 536 22.18 -25.10 -7.82
CA GLY A 536 23.50 -25.19 -8.47
C GLY A 536 23.64 -26.36 -9.42
N GLY A 537 22.57 -26.73 -10.12
CA GLY A 537 22.57 -27.85 -11.04
C GLY A 537 22.24 -29.19 -10.43
N GLN A 538 22.18 -29.28 -9.12
CA GLN A 538 21.80 -30.53 -8.43
C GLN A 538 20.28 -30.58 -8.25
N ILE A 539 19.64 -31.62 -8.80
CA ILE A 539 18.19 -31.78 -8.69
C ILE A 539 17.84 -32.22 -7.26
N ILE A 540 16.95 -31.46 -6.60
CA ILE A 540 16.53 -31.76 -5.24
C ILE A 540 15.06 -32.19 -5.15
N ALA A 541 14.27 -31.97 -6.19
CA ALA A 541 12.87 -32.39 -6.22
C ALA A 541 12.41 -32.54 -7.66
N ARG A 542 11.45 -33.43 -7.87
CA ARG A 542 10.96 -33.75 -9.21
C ARG A 542 9.48 -34.12 -9.17
N SER A 543 8.74 -33.72 -10.19
CA SER A 543 7.35 -34.10 -10.41
C SER A 543 7.07 -34.15 -11.89
N THR A 544 6.03 -34.87 -12.30
CA THR A 544 5.70 -35.02 -13.72
C THR A 544 4.21 -34.85 -13.96
N VAL A 545 3.85 -33.98 -14.93
CA VAL A 545 2.49 -33.87 -15.44
C VAL A 545 2.39 -34.85 -16.64
N LYS A 546 1.58 -35.88 -16.48
CA LYS A 546 1.45 -36.90 -17.51
C LYS A 546 0.72 -36.40 -18.74
N ALA A 547 1.09 -36.89 -19.92
CA ALA A 547 0.48 -36.49 -21.18
C ALA A 547 -1.00 -36.87 -21.24
N LEU A 548 -1.74 -36.18 -22.07
CA LEU A 548 -3.13 -36.52 -22.38
C LEU A 548 -3.18 -37.87 -23.10
N ARG A 549 -4.07 -38.76 -22.66
CA ARG A 549 -4.29 -40.05 -23.33
C ARG A 549 -5.24 -39.86 -24.50
N LYS A 550 -5.02 -40.63 -25.59
CA LYS A 550 -5.80 -40.54 -26.83
C LYS A 550 -7.31 -40.78 -26.63
N ASN A 551 -7.70 -41.52 -25.59
CA ASN A 551 -9.09 -41.89 -25.33
C ASN A 551 -9.95 -40.70 -24.87
N VAL A 552 -9.36 -39.60 -24.43
CA VAL A 552 -10.11 -38.43 -24.01
C VAL A 552 -10.74 -37.73 -25.22
N LEU A 553 -10.11 -37.82 -26.38
CA LEU A 553 -10.64 -37.25 -27.63
C LEU A 553 -11.85 -38.04 -28.15
N ALA A 554 -11.88 -39.35 -27.96
CA ALA A 554 -13.00 -40.21 -28.38
C ALA A 554 -14.28 -39.93 -27.61
N LYS A 555 -14.20 -39.55 -26.37
CA LYS A 555 -15.37 -39.24 -25.51
C LYS A 555 -16.03 -37.91 -25.87
N CYS A 556 -15.38 -37.08 -26.65
CA CYS A 556 -15.93 -35.79 -27.05
C CYS A 556 -16.73 -35.86 -28.36
N TYR A 557 -16.78 -37.01 -29.04
CA TYR A 557 -17.36 -37.16 -30.36
C TYR A 557 -18.89 -37.34 -30.38
N GLY A 558 -19.52 -37.48 -29.28
CA GLY A 558 -20.96 -37.72 -29.23
C GLY A 558 -21.76 -36.68 -28.46
N GLY A 559 -21.22 -35.51 -28.23
CA GLY A 559 -21.84 -34.53 -27.37
C GLY A 559 -22.52 -33.37 -28.06
N ASP A 560 -23.37 -32.70 -27.31
CA ASP A 560 -24.09 -31.50 -27.68
C ASP A 560 -23.16 -30.42 -28.24
N VAL A 561 -23.53 -29.84 -29.40
CA VAL A 561 -22.76 -28.80 -30.10
C VAL A 561 -22.56 -27.58 -29.20
N SER A 562 -23.58 -27.22 -28.40
CA SER A 562 -23.51 -26.07 -27.51
C SER A 562 -22.50 -26.31 -26.37
N ARG A 563 -22.39 -27.54 -25.91
CA ARG A 563 -21.44 -27.95 -24.85
C ARG A 563 -20.01 -27.91 -25.38
N LYS A 564 -19.81 -28.36 -26.63
CA LYS A 564 -18.50 -28.28 -27.31
C LYS A 564 -18.07 -26.83 -27.51
N ARG A 565 -19.01 -25.97 -27.87
CA ARG A 565 -18.76 -24.55 -28.10
C ARG A 565 -18.35 -23.88 -26.78
N LYS A 566 -19.08 -24.18 -25.68
CA LYS A 566 -18.74 -23.65 -24.34
C LYS A 566 -17.39 -24.13 -23.86
N LEU A 567 -17.04 -25.40 -24.13
CA LEU A 567 -15.74 -25.95 -23.78
C LEU A 567 -14.62 -25.30 -24.57
N LEU A 568 -14.84 -25.08 -25.87
CA LEU A 568 -13.86 -24.40 -26.74
C LEU A 568 -13.69 -22.94 -26.34
N GLU A 569 -14.78 -22.27 -25.98
CA GLU A 569 -14.72 -20.87 -25.48
C GLU A 569 -14.00 -20.79 -24.15
N LYS A 570 -14.23 -21.77 -23.26
CA LYS A 570 -13.54 -21.86 -21.97
C LYS A 570 -12.05 -22.13 -22.15
N GLN A 571 -11.69 -22.97 -23.13
CA GLN A 571 -10.31 -23.26 -23.48
C GLN A 571 -9.63 -22.03 -24.08
N LYS A 572 -10.34 -21.29 -24.94
CA LYS A 572 -9.82 -20.05 -25.52
C LYS A 572 -9.59 -18.97 -24.47
N ALA A 573 -10.53 -18.85 -23.52
CA ALA A 573 -10.42 -17.91 -22.41
C ALA A 573 -9.27 -18.30 -21.47
N GLY A 574 -9.08 -19.61 -21.25
CA GLY A 574 -7.99 -20.14 -20.46
C GLY A 574 -6.63 -19.94 -21.14
N LYS A 575 -6.59 -20.08 -22.45
CA LYS A 575 -5.36 -19.91 -23.23
C LYS A 575 -4.84 -18.47 -23.24
N LYS A 576 -5.72 -17.50 -23.08
CA LYS A 576 -5.33 -16.08 -23.04
C LYS A 576 -4.43 -15.76 -21.83
N ARG A 577 -4.53 -16.56 -20.77
CA ARG A 577 -3.76 -16.34 -19.53
C ARG A 577 -2.59 -17.32 -19.38
N MET A 578 -2.23 -18.01 -20.46
CA MET A 578 -1.12 -18.93 -20.44
C MET A 578 0.08 -18.37 -21.20
N LYS A 579 1.26 -18.65 -20.68
CA LYS A 579 2.51 -18.27 -21.34
C LYS A 579 3.19 -19.53 -21.86
N GLN A 580 3.68 -19.48 -23.08
CA GLN A 580 4.42 -20.60 -23.67
C GLN A 580 5.88 -20.48 -23.29
N VAL A 581 6.38 -21.47 -22.57
CA VAL A 581 7.79 -21.58 -22.19
C VAL A 581 8.35 -22.79 -22.94
N GLY A 582 9.13 -22.53 -23.99
CA GLY A 582 9.53 -23.59 -24.90
C GLY A 582 8.30 -24.17 -25.57
N SER A 583 8.08 -25.46 -25.44
CA SER A 583 6.92 -26.17 -25.97
C SER A 583 5.79 -26.35 -24.95
N VAL A 584 5.97 -25.87 -23.72
CA VAL A 584 5.03 -26.10 -22.62
C VAL A 584 4.20 -24.83 -22.35
N GLU A 585 2.87 -25.01 -22.25
CA GLU A 585 1.98 -23.92 -21.84
C GLU A 585 1.86 -23.89 -20.32
N ILE A 586 2.19 -22.73 -19.73
CA ILE A 586 2.21 -22.55 -18.27
C ILE A 586 1.21 -21.47 -17.90
N PRO A 587 0.25 -21.76 -17.01
CA PRO A 587 -0.71 -20.74 -16.59
C PRO A 587 -0.08 -19.71 -15.68
N GLN A 588 -0.70 -18.53 -15.58
CA GLN A 588 -0.22 -17.43 -14.75
C GLN A 588 -0.02 -17.85 -13.30
N GLU A 589 -0.92 -18.66 -12.76
CA GLU A 589 -0.90 -19.10 -11.37
C GLU A 589 0.38 -19.88 -11.04
N ALA A 590 0.97 -20.57 -12.01
CA ALA A 590 2.18 -21.35 -11.79
C ALA A 590 3.39 -20.44 -11.48
N PHE A 591 3.41 -19.22 -12.01
CA PHE A 591 4.51 -18.29 -11.73
C PHE A 591 4.43 -17.75 -10.31
N LEU A 592 3.27 -17.86 -9.67
CA LEU A 592 3.08 -17.47 -8.28
C LEU A 592 2.91 -18.68 -7.36
N ALA A 593 3.30 -19.87 -7.83
CA ALA A 593 3.10 -21.12 -7.08
C ALA A 593 3.79 -21.09 -5.71
N VAL A 594 4.90 -20.34 -5.58
CA VAL A 594 5.60 -20.23 -4.30
C VAL A 594 4.72 -19.65 -3.21
N LEU A 595 3.74 -18.82 -3.57
CA LEU A 595 2.82 -18.22 -2.58
C LEU A 595 1.87 -19.26 -1.97
N LYS A 596 1.71 -20.41 -2.60
CA LYS A 596 0.81 -21.46 -2.14
C LYS A 596 1.55 -22.57 -1.36
N VAL A 597 2.88 -22.50 -1.32
CA VAL A 597 3.70 -23.58 -0.74
C VAL A 597 3.46 -23.73 0.76
N ASP A 598 3.19 -22.63 1.45
CA ASP A 598 3.02 -22.63 2.92
C ASP A 598 1.55 -22.52 3.36
N SER A 599 0.59 -22.62 2.44
CA SER A 599 -0.84 -22.47 2.77
C SER A 599 -1.46 -23.78 3.27
#